data_f065c7a607621a1ed4ec9c7b4ae1e3cc
#
_entry.id   f065c7a607621a1ed4ec9c7b4ae1e3cc
#
_cell.length_a   1.000
_cell.length_b   1.000
_cell.length_c   1.000
_cell.angle_alpha   90.00
_cell.angle_beta   90.00
_cell.angle_gamma   90.00
#
_symmetry.space_group_name_H-M   'P 1'
#
loop_
_entity.id
_entity.type
_entity.pdbx_description
1 polymer ?
#
loop_
_entity_poly.entity_id
_entity_poly.type
_entity_poly.pdbx_seq_one_letter_code
_entity_poly.pdbx_strand_id
1 'polypeptide(L)'
;MRIRIHLSRQTLELFDDSGKCLRNYAVSTSKMGPGEQRGSFRTPRGRHIVRARIGEGQPENAVFVRRRPTGEIYSRELADRHPGRDWILTRILWLSGCELGRNRLGDVDTM
;
A
#
# COMPACT_ATOMS: atom_id res chain seq x y z
N MET A 1 16.63 2.12 9.84
CA MET A 1 16.10 2.29 8.49
C MET A 1 14.68 2.87 8.56
N ARG A 2 14.34 3.78 7.67
CA ARG A 2 13.06 4.49 7.72
C ARG A 2 12.47 4.60 6.32
N ILE A 3 11.13 4.55 6.25
CA ILE A 3 10.39 4.68 5.00
C ILE A 3 9.50 5.92 5.09
N ARG A 4 9.45 6.70 4.01
CA ARG A 4 8.51 7.82 3.86
C ARG A 4 7.66 7.56 2.63
N ILE A 5 6.34 7.61 2.79
CA ILE A 5 5.39 7.46 1.70
C ILE A 5 4.72 8.79 1.45
N HIS A 6 4.83 9.28 0.22
CA HIS A 6 4.20 10.51 -0.24
C HIS A 6 2.91 10.17 -0.97
N LEU A 7 1.78 10.44 -0.34
CA LEU A 7 0.47 10.11 -0.92
C LEU A 7 0.17 10.93 -2.18
N SER A 8 0.55 12.20 -2.19
CA SER A 8 0.32 13.07 -3.36
C SER A 8 1.12 12.67 -4.59
N ARG A 9 2.34 12.15 -4.39
CA ARG A 9 3.24 11.74 -5.48
C ARG A 9 3.19 10.25 -5.78
N GLN A 10 2.54 9.48 -4.91
CA GLN A 10 2.51 8.02 -5.00
C GLN A 10 3.91 7.44 -5.09
N THR A 11 4.77 7.86 -4.16
CA THR A 11 6.17 7.42 -4.09
C THR A 11 6.51 6.96 -2.68
N LEU A 12 7.50 6.06 -2.61
CA LEU A 12 8.07 5.56 -1.37
C LEU A 12 9.58 5.81 -1.40
N GLU A 13 10.10 6.42 -0.34
CA GLU A 13 11.53 6.65 -0.16
C GLU A 13 12.05 5.80 1.00
N LEU A 14 13.17 5.11 0.77
CA LEU A 14 13.84 4.31 1.80
C LEU A 14 15.10 5.05 2.26
N PHE A 15 15.21 5.28 3.57
CA PHE A 15 16.32 5.99 4.20
C PHE A 15 17.11 5.07 5.12
N ASP A 16 18.44 5.26 5.15
CA ASP A 16 19.30 4.63 6.16
C ASP A 16 19.23 5.39 7.49
N ASP A 17 19.97 4.90 8.50
CA ASP A 17 19.97 5.51 9.83
C ASP A 17 20.61 6.90 9.87
N SER A 18 21.41 7.25 8.86
CA SER A 18 22.02 8.58 8.73
C SER A 18 21.09 9.60 8.04
N GLY A 19 19.95 9.15 7.51
CA GLY A 19 19.02 10.00 6.78
C GLY A 19 19.26 10.08 5.28
N LYS A 20 20.18 9.26 4.75
CA LYS A 20 20.45 9.20 3.32
C LYS A 20 19.38 8.39 2.61
N CYS A 21 18.82 8.93 1.53
CA CYS A 21 17.87 8.20 0.69
C CYS A 21 18.59 7.14 -0.13
N LEU A 22 18.27 5.87 0.14
CA LEU A 22 18.90 4.73 -0.54
C LEU A 22 18.19 4.38 -1.83
N ARG A 23 16.86 4.46 -1.84
CA ARG A 23 16.03 4.06 -2.97
C ARG A 23 14.71 4.79 -3.00
N ASN A 24 14.18 4.93 -4.21
CA ASN A 24 12.83 5.46 -4.47
C ASN A 24 12.03 4.43 -5.25
N TYR A 25 10.75 4.28 -4.90
CA TYR A 25 9.85 3.37 -5.59
C TYR A 25 8.54 4.08 -5.91
N ALA A 26 7.94 3.72 -7.04
CA ALA A 26 6.54 4.06 -7.32
C ALA A 26 5.65 3.11 -6.52
N VAL A 27 4.61 3.65 -5.88
CA VAL A 27 3.65 2.86 -5.10
C VAL A 27 2.24 3.31 -5.40
N SER A 28 1.27 2.47 -5.06
CA SER A 28 -0.14 2.81 -5.07
C SER A 28 -0.69 2.75 -3.67
N THR A 29 -1.47 3.77 -3.31
CA THR A 29 -2.25 3.79 -2.08
C THR A 29 -3.73 3.73 -2.43
N SER A 30 -4.65 3.85 -1.45
CA SER A 30 -6.07 3.73 -1.72
C SER A 30 -6.54 4.71 -2.81
N LYS A 31 -7.33 4.22 -3.76
CA LYS A 31 -7.95 5.07 -4.77
C LYS A 31 -8.96 6.07 -4.17
N MET A 32 -9.41 5.83 -2.94
CA MET A 32 -10.28 6.74 -2.20
C MET A 32 -9.52 7.90 -1.56
N GLY A 33 -8.19 7.91 -1.68
CA GLY A 33 -7.33 8.95 -1.14
C GLY A 33 -6.97 8.75 0.33
N PRO A 34 -6.35 9.76 0.98
CA PRO A 34 -5.98 9.69 2.38
C PRO A 34 -7.18 9.85 3.32
N GLY A 35 -7.12 9.23 4.49
CA GLY A 35 -8.12 9.36 5.55
C GLY A 35 -7.98 8.24 6.56
N GLU A 36 -8.35 8.51 7.80
CA GLU A 36 -8.16 7.60 8.93
C GLU A 36 -9.47 7.00 9.44
N GLN A 37 -10.61 7.42 8.93
CA GLN A 37 -11.90 6.92 9.39
C GLN A 37 -12.10 5.45 9.01
N ARG A 38 -12.50 4.64 9.99
CA ARG A 38 -12.82 3.23 9.76
C ARG A 38 -14.02 3.10 8.82
N GLY A 39 -13.95 2.17 7.87
CA GLY A 39 -14.99 1.95 6.87
C GLY A 39 -14.89 2.86 5.64
N SER A 40 -13.94 3.80 5.62
CA SER A 40 -13.77 4.73 4.50
C SER A 40 -13.03 4.13 3.31
N PHE A 41 -12.33 3.01 3.49
CA PHE A 41 -11.40 2.41 2.51
C PHE A 41 -10.29 3.37 2.04
N ARG A 42 -10.00 4.39 2.86
CA ARG A 42 -8.94 5.37 2.59
C ARG A 42 -7.63 4.92 3.19
N THR A 43 -6.53 5.46 2.67
CA THR A 43 -5.20 5.22 3.23
C THR A 43 -4.98 6.10 4.46
N PRO A 44 -4.78 5.52 5.66
CA PRO A 44 -4.52 6.30 6.87
C PRO A 44 -3.16 7.01 6.79
N ARG A 45 -3.12 8.21 7.33
CA ARG A 45 -1.89 9.02 7.43
C ARG A 45 -1.21 8.78 8.77
N GLY A 46 -0.01 9.32 8.92
CA GLY A 46 0.73 9.31 10.17
C GLY A 46 1.75 8.19 10.24
N ARG A 47 2.20 7.91 11.46
CA ARG A 47 3.27 6.94 11.70
C ARG A 47 2.74 5.52 11.72
N HIS A 48 3.43 4.64 10.98
CA HIS A 48 3.12 3.21 10.88
C HIS A 48 4.38 2.38 11.00
N ILE A 49 4.22 1.10 11.30
CA ILE A 49 5.27 0.09 11.11
C ILE A 49 4.87 -0.82 9.96
N VAL A 50 5.85 -1.40 9.28
CA VAL A 50 5.62 -2.43 8.27
C VAL A 50 5.37 -3.74 9.02
N ARG A 51 4.11 -4.19 9.02
CA ARG A 51 3.68 -5.39 9.73
C ARG A 51 4.06 -6.65 8.96
N ALA A 52 3.93 -6.63 7.65
CA ALA A 52 4.25 -7.75 6.79
C ALA A 52 4.52 -7.28 5.36
N ARG A 53 5.32 -8.08 4.66
CA ARG A 53 5.55 -7.94 3.22
C ARG A 53 4.90 -9.13 2.54
N ILE A 54 4.06 -8.86 1.56
CA ILE A 54 3.23 -9.88 0.90
C ILE A 54 3.55 -9.92 -0.58
N GLY A 55 3.63 -11.13 -1.15
CA GLY A 55 3.83 -11.35 -2.58
C GLY A 55 5.19 -11.92 -2.95
N GLU A 56 6.02 -12.30 -1.97
CA GLU A 56 7.30 -12.97 -2.27
C GLU A 56 7.07 -14.18 -3.17
N GLY A 57 7.89 -14.29 -4.23
CA GLY A 57 7.77 -15.37 -5.20
C GLY A 57 6.70 -15.18 -6.27
N GLN A 58 5.86 -14.16 -6.15
CA GLN A 58 4.86 -13.86 -7.16
C GLN A 58 5.46 -13.09 -8.33
N PRO A 59 4.97 -13.29 -9.56
CA PRO A 59 5.47 -12.56 -10.72
C PRO A 59 5.17 -11.06 -10.61
N GLU A 60 5.94 -10.26 -11.34
CA GLU A 60 5.65 -8.85 -11.51
C GLU A 60 4.24 -8.68 -12.11
N ASN A 61 3.52 -7.65 -11.64
CA ASN A 61 2.12 -7.39 -12.02
C ASN A 61 1.11 -8.46 -11.58
N ALA A 62 1.50 -9.38 -10.68
CA ALA A 62 0.55 -10.27 -10.04
C ALA A 62 -0.54 -9.47 -9.34
N VAL A 63 -1.79 -9.87 -9.54
CA VAL A 63 -2.97 -9.20 -8.97
C VAL A 63 -3.31 -9.80 -7.61
N PHE A 64 -3.61 -8.94 -6.64
CA PHE A 64 -4.01 -9.35 -5.30
C PHE A 64 -5.42 -8.85 -4.96
N VAL A 65 -6.17 -9.68 -4.25
CA VAL A 65 -7.43 -9.31 -3.62
C VAL A 65 -7.40 -9.82 -2.18
N ARG A 66 -7.71 -8.95 -1.23
CA ARG A 66 -7.66 -9.26 0.21
C ARG A 66 -6.30 -9.85 0.61
N ARG A 67 -5.23 -9.27 0.09
CA ARG A 67 -3.84 -9.66 0.35
C ARG A 67 -3.47 -11.06 -0.13
N ARG A 68 -4.23 -11.63 -1.06
CA ARG A 68 -3.96 -12.94 -1.64
C ARG A 68 -3.84 -12.84 -3.16
N PRO A 69 -2.90 -13.56 -3.78
CA PRO A 69 -2.79 -13.56 -5.24
C PRO A 69 -4.03 -14.21 -5.86
N THR A 70 -4.54 -13.62 -6.94
CA THR A 70 -5.71 -14.13 -7.66
C THR A 70 -5.34 -15.11 -8.77
N GLY A 71 -4.07 -15.15 -9.15
CA GLY A 71 -3.60 -15.88 -10.33
C GLY A 71 -3.61 -15.04 -11.60
N GLU A 72 -4.20 -13.86 -11.56
CA GLU A 72 -4.21 -12.95 -12.70
C GLU A 72 -2.90 -12.17 -12.80
N ILE A 73 -2.53 -11.79 -14.02
CA ILE A 73 -1.42 -10.87 -14.28
C ILE A 73 -2.02 -9.61 -14.91
N TYR A 74 -1.76 -8.46 -14.30
CA TYR A 74 -2.29 -7.20 -14.80
C TYR A 74 -1.82 -6.90 -16.22
N SER A 75 -2.76 -6.49 -17.06
CA SER A 75 -2.51 -5.95 -18.38
C SER A 75 -3.55 -4.89 -18.68
N ARG A 76 -3.29 -4.06 -19.68
CA ARG A 76 -4.26 -3.07 -20.13
C ARG A 76 -5.55 -3.73 -20.59
N GLU A 77 -5.44 -4.87 -21.27
CA GLU A 77 -6.60 -5.64 -21.73
C GLU A 77 -7.46 -6.11 -20.57
N LEU A 78 -6.83 -6.64 -19.51
CA LEU A 78 -7.54 -7.06 -18.30
C LEU A 78 -8.23 -5.88 -17.62
N ALA A 79 -7.55 -4.75 -17.53
CA ALA A 79 -8.12 -3.52 -16.95
C ALA A 79 -9.33 -3.02 -17.76
N ASP A 80 -9.30 -3.11 -19.07
CA ASP A 80 -10.40 -2.70 -19.94
C ASP A 80 -11.64 -3.58 -19.77
N ARG A 81 -11.47 -4.85 -19.41
CA ARG A 81 -12.57 -5.77 -19.11
C ARG A 81 -13.23 -5.51 -17.76
N HIS A 82 -12.53 -4.85 -16.84
CA HIS A 82 -13.00 -4.59 -15.49
C HIS A 82 -12.84 -3.11 -15.13
N PRO A 83 -13.57 -2.21 -15.81
CA PRO A 83 -13.48 -0.78 -15.53
C PRO A 83 -13.93 -0.49 -14.09
N GLY A 84 -13.22 0.39 -13.41
CA GLY A 84 -13.52 0.78 -12.04
C GLY A 84 -12.96 -0.16 -10.96
N ARG A 85 -12.39 -1.31 -11.34
CA ARG A 85 -11.73 -2.19 -10.38
C ARG A 85 -10.46 -1.52 -9.85
N ASP A 86 -10.24 -1.62 -8.53
CA ASP A 86 -9.03 -1.14 -7.89
C ASP A 86 -7.96 -2.24 -7.97
N TRP A 87 -6.82 -1.91 -8.59
CA TRP A 87 -5.77 -2.89 -8.85
C TRP A 87 -4.67 -2.80 -7.81
N ILE A 88 -4.46 -3.91 -7.10
CA ILE A 88 -3.34 -4.08 -6.17
C ILE A 88 -2.38 -5.05 -6.80
N LEU A 89 -1.18 -4.59 -7.10
CA LEU A 89 -0.24 -5.29 -7.96
C LEU A 89 1.10 -5.55 -7.31
N THR A 90 1.76 -6.60 -7.76
CA THR A 90 3.16 -6.94 -7.58
C THR A 90 3.53 -7.29 -6.15
N ARG A 91 3.44 -6.35 -5.23
CA ARG A 91 3.80 -6.54 -3.80
C ARG A 91 2.95 -5.64 -2.93
N ILE A 92 2.73 -6.08 -1.70
CA ILE A 92 1.98 -5.33 -0.70
C ILE A 92 2.87 -5.12 0.53
N LEU A 93 2.90 -3.88 1.02
CA LEU A 93 3.40 -3.59 2.37
C LEU A 93 2.17 -3.45 3.28
N TRP A 94 2.01 -4.39 4.19
CA TRP A 94 0.92 -4.34 5.17
C TRP A 94 1.37 -3.52 6.36
N LEU A 95 0.69 -2.41 6.60
CA LEU A 95 1.06 -1.44 7.61
C LEU A 95 0.20 -1.57 8.87
N SER A 96 0.79 -1.21 10.00
CA SER A 96 0.08 -1.08 11.27
C SER A 96 0.34 0.29 11.85
N GLY A 97 -0.73 1.03 12.17
CA GLY A 97 -0.62 2.38 12.72
C GLY A 97 -0.06 2.39 14.13
N CYS A 98 0.69 3.43 14.47
CA CYS A 98 1.34 3.60 15.76
C CYS A 98 0.68 4.66 16.64
N GLU A 99 -0.27 5.43 16.10
CA GLU A 99 -0.87 6.58 16.79
C GLU A 99 -2.25 6.23 17.32
N LEU A 100 -2.35 6.10 18.64
CA LEU A 100 -3.60 5.77 19.33
C LEU A 100 -4.67 6.83 19.04
N GLY A 101 -5.90 6.37 18.73
CA GLY A 101 -7.02 7.25 18.43
C GLY A 101 -7.00 7.84 17.03
N ARG A 102 -5.97 7.56 16.25
CA ARG A 102 -5.84 8.08 14.89
C ARG A 102 -5.71 6.99 13.83
N ASN A 103 -4.72 6.08 13.97
CA ASN A 103 -4.45 5.09 12.94
C ASN A 103 -4.12 3.69 13.48
N ARG A 104 -4.26 3.45 14.78
CA ARG A 104 -4.05 2.10 15.33
C ARG A 104 -5.18 1.17 14.93
N LEU A 105 -4.91 -0.14 15.00
CA LEU A 105 -5.88 -1.19 14.71
C LEU A 105 -7.17 -0.95 15.51
N GLY A 106 -8.31 -0.94 14.81
CA GLY A 106 -9.61 -0.62 15.37
C GLY A 106 -10.07 0.81 15.13
N ASP A 107 -9.13 1.75 14.90
CA ASP A 107 -9.43 3.14 14.59
C ASP A 107 -9.62 3.37 13.09
N VAL A 108 -8.97 2.54 12.26
CA VAL A 108 -8.90 2.67 10.81
C VAL A 108 -9.13 1.33 10.13
N ASP A 109 -9.32 1.36 8.82
CA ASP A 109 -9.38 0.15 8.01
C ASP A 109 -8.03 -0.58 8.00
N THR A 110 -8.07 -1.90 7.91
CA THR A 110 -6.87 -2.72 7.75
C THR A 110 -6.29 -2.52 6.36
N MET A 111 -5.00 -2.22 6.30
CA MET A 111 -4.28 -2.02 5.05
C MET A 111 -3.55 -3.25 4.59
#